data_534c9ab855b101de46c5ed6371008563
#
_entry.id   534c9ab855b101de46c5ed6371008563
#
_cell.length_a   1.000
_cell.length_b   1.000
_cell.length_c   1.000
_cell.angle_alpha   90.00
_cell.angle_beta   90.00
_cell.angle_gamma   90.00
#
_symmetry.space_group_name_H-M   'P 1'
#
loop_
_entity.id
_entity.type
_entity.pdbx_description
1 polymer ?
#
loop_
_entity_poly.entity_id
_entity_poly.type
_entity_poly.pdbx_seq_one_letter_code
_entity_poly.pdbx_strand_id
1 'polypeptide(L)'
;TRTAAHADEFVRFRPGSDVALIWGILWHIFDNGWEDKEFIRTRVWGMDQIREEVAKWTPEEVERVTGAPGSQLRRVAQTMANNRPGTVIWCMGGTQHTNGNNNTRAYCVLQLALGNMGTSGGGTNIFRGHDNVQGATDLGVLSHTLPGYYGLAAGAWGHWARVWEEDLDWLKGQFDVIKAPDGKDKPLMYETGIPVSRWIDGVLEDPENMDQPNKVRAMVLWGHAPNSQTRGPEMKTAMENLDMLVVVDPYPTVSAVMHDRTDGVYLLPAATQFETRGSVTASNRSLQWRDKVFDPLFESLPDHVIMAKLATKFGWADRFFRNIAMDAEDEPNIEDITRELNRGLWTIGYT
;
A
#
# COMPACT_ATOMS: atom_id res chain seq x y z
N THR A 1 21.69 10.61 -11.88
CA THR A 1 21.42 9.78 -10.69
C THR A 1 22.51 8.71 -10.53
N ARG A 2 22.65 8.13 -9.32
CA ARG A 2 23.64 7.05 -9.09
C ARG A 2 23.34 5.81 -9.95
N THR A 3 22.08 5.44 -10.10
CA THR A 3 21.65 4.31 -10.95
C THR A 3 22.01 4.56 -12.42
N ALA A 4 21.82 5.78 -12.92
CA ALA A 4 22.14 6.12 -14.31
C ALA A 4 23.63 5.95 -14.64
N ALA A 5 24.52 6.09 -13.65
CA ALA A 5 25.97 5.90 -13.85
C ALA A 5 26.37 4.44 -14.11
N HIS A 6 25.47 3.49 -13.86
CA HIS A 6 25.65 2.05 -14.04
C HIS A 6 24.76 1.48 -15.15
N ALA A 7 23.99 2.32 -15.84
CA ALA A 7 23.08 1.89 -16.88
C ALA A 7 23.77 1.89 -18.25
N ASP A 8 23.48 0.90 -19.08
CA ASP A 8 23.90 0.86 -20.49
C ASP A 8 23.18 1.94 -21.31
N GLU A 9 21.89 2.18 -20.99
CA GLU A 9 21.07 3.25 -21.57
C GLU A 9 20.34 4.01 -20.46
N PHE A 10 20.53 5.34 -20.43
CA PHE A 10 19.82 6.24 -19.53
C PHE A 10 18.81 7.09 -20.33
N VAL A 11 17.55 6.80 -20.21
CA VAL A 11 16.47 7.55 -20.84
C VAL A 11 15.96 8.63 -19.90
N ARG A 12 16.09 9.87 -20.30
CA ARG A 12 15.51 11.01 -19.58
C ARG A 12 14.22 11.43 -20.28
N PHE A 13 13.14 11.52 -19.53
CA PHE A 13 11.83 11.91 -20.06
C PHE A 13 11.11 12.90 -19.13
N ARG A 14 10.06 13.53 -19.63
CA ARG A 14 9.28 14.50 -18.85
C ARG A 14 8.48 13.78 -17.77
N PRO A 15 8.46 14.30 -16.51
CA PRO A 15 7.61 13.75 -15.44
C PRO A 15 6.15 13.67 -15.87
N GLY A 16 5.48 12.55 -15.52
CA GLY A 16 4.08 12.30 -15.86
C GLY A 16 3.84 11.72 -17.25
N SER A 17 4.91 11.47 -18.04
CA SER A 17 4.80 10.86 -19.37
C SER A 17 5.23 9.39 -19.42
N ASP A 18 5.21 8.70 -18.30
CA ASP A 18 5.64 7.30 -18.14
C ASP A 18 4.90 6.35 -19.09
N VAL A 19 3.56 6.45 -19.16
CA VAL A 19 2.76 5.60 -20.05
C VAL A 19 3.14 5.81 -21.51
N ALA A 20 3.32 7.08 -21.94
CA ALA A 20 3.73 7.40 -23.30
C ALA A 20 5.12 6.83 -23.63
N LEU A 21 6.05 6.87 -22.66
CA LEU A 21 7.38 6.26 -22.81
C LEU A 21 7.27 4.75 -23.02
N ILE A 22 6.48 4.06 -22.20
CA ILE A 22 6.27 2.60 -22.33
C ILE A 22 5.56 2.25 -23.64
N TRP A 23 4.59 3.05 -24.07
CA TRP A 23 3.94 2.87 -25.37
C TRP A 23 4.94 3.04 -26.52
N GLY A 24 5.90 3.97 -26.42
CA GLY A 24 6.97 4.11 -27.40
C GLY A 24 7.90 2.90 -27.46
N ILE A 25 8.23 2.29 -26.35
CA ILE A 25 9.00 1.04 -26.29
C ILE A 25 8.19 -0.10 -26.92
N LEU A 26 6.92 -0.24 -26.58
CA LEU A 26 6.01 -1.25 -27.12
C LEU A 26 5.76 -1.06 -28.61
N TRP A 27 5.69 0.19 -29.10
CA TRP A 27 5.60 0.47 -30.52
C TRP A 27 6.74 -0.19 -31.30
N HIS A 28 7.99 0.01 -30.86
CA HIS A 28 9.14 -0.63 -31.48
C HIS A 28 9.13 -2.16 -31.36
N ILE A 29 8.67 -2.70 -30.24
CA ILE A 29 8.53 -4.14 -30.04
C ILE A 29 7.55 -4.73 -31.05
N PHE A 30 6.37 -4.13 -31.21
CA PHE A 30 5.33 -4.64 -32.13
C PHE A 30 5.66 -4.40 -33.59
N ASP A 31 6.22 -3.24 -33.95
CA ASP A 31 6.60 -2.90 -35.32
C ASP A 31 7.70 -3.85 -35.86
N ASN A 32 8.60 -4.28 -35.02
CA ASN A 32 9.68 -5.20 -35.38
C ASN A 32 9.35 -6.68 -35.10
N GLY A 33 8.20 -7.01 -34.54
CA GLY A 33 7.77 -8.37 -34.24
C GLY A 33 8.62 -9.03 -33.12
N TRP A 34 9.12 -8.25 -32.17
CA TRP A 34 9.99 -8.70 -31.08
C TRP A 34 9.21 -9.20 -29.85
N GLU A 35 7.90 -9.13 -29.85
CA GLU A 35 7.07 -9.67 -28.79
C GLU A 35 7.11 -11.19 -28.70
N ASP A 36 6.72 -11.73 -27.54
CA ASP A 36 6.52 -13.17 -27.37
C ASP A 36 5.10 -13.56 -27.81
N LYS A 37 4.96 -13.92 -29.08
CA LYS A 37 3.65 -14.25 -29.69
C LYS A 37 3.00 -15.47 -29.05
N GLU A 38 3.78 -16.46 -28.66
CA GLU A 38 3.24 -17.68 -28.04
C GLU A 38 2.77 -17.43 -26.62
N PHE A 39 3.53 -16.68 -25.84
CA PHE A 39 3.12 -16.27 -24.50
C PHE A 39 1.84 -15.42 -24.57
N ILE A 40 1.79 -14.44 -25.49
CA ILE A 40 0.60 -13.60 -25.66
C ILE A 40 -0.61 -14.46 -26.02
N ARG A 41 -0.47 -15.35 -26.99
CA ARG A 41 -1.57 -16.23 -27.45
C ARG A 41 -2.14 -17.11 -26.33
N THR A 42 -1.28 -17.62 -25.45
CA THR A 42 -1.66 -18.62 -24.44
C THR A 42 -1.97 -18.04 -23.07
N ARG A 43 -1.46 -16.85 -22.74
CA ARG A 43 -1.45 -16.31 -21.38
C ARG A 43 -2.01 -14.90 -21.22
N VAL A 44 -2.20 -14.17 -22.32
CA VAL A 44 -2.59 -12.75 -22.25
C VAL A 44 -3.91 -12.50 -22.96
N TRP A 45 -4.82 -11.89 -22.24
CA TRP A 45 -6.08 -11.41 -22.80
C TRP A 45 -5.98 -9.91 -23.09
N GLY A 46 -6.55 -9.44 -24.22
CA GLY A 46 -6.69 -8.02 -24.54
C GLY A 46 -5.44 -7.37 -25.15
N MET A 47 -4.44 -8.12 -25.58
CA MET A 47 -3.22 -7.55 -26.20
C MET A 47 -3.51 -6.87 -27.56
N ASP A 48 -4.55 -7.27 -28.28
CA ASP A 48 -4.90 -6.65 -29.57
C ASP A 48 -5.38 -5.21 -29.36
N GLN A 49 -6.18 -4.94 -28.32
CA GLN A 49 -6.58 -3.58 -27.97
C GLN A 49 -5.37 -2.72 -27.56
N ILE A 50 -4.39 -3.30 -26.89
CA ILE A 50 -3.13 -2.62 -26.57
C ILE A 50 -2.35 -2.30 -27.86
N ARG A 51 -2.29 -3.20 -28.84
CA ARG A 51 -1.64 -2.94 -30.13
C ARG A 51 -2.29 -1.78 -30.89
N GLU A 52 -3.62 -1.76 -30.91
CA GLU A 52 -4.39 -0.68 -31.55
C GLU A 52 -4.11 0.68 -30.90
N GLU A 53 -4.02 0.72 -29.57
CA GLU A 53 -3.69 1.94 -28.84
C GLU A 53 -2.23 2.35 -29.07
N VAL A 54 -1.29 1.42 -28.93
CA VAL A 54 0.15 1.66 -29.14
C VAL A 54 0.47 2.13 -30.54
N ALA A 55 -0.26 1.67 -31.59
CA ALA A 55 -0.06 2.10 -32.96
C ALA A 55 -0.20 3.62 -33.17
N LYS A 56 -0.93 4.31 -32.31
CA LYS A 56 -1.08 5.78 -32.32
C LYS A 56 0.14 6.52 -31.81
N TRP A 57 0.99 5.83 -31.07
CA TRP A 57 2.16 6.38 -30.36
C TRP A 57 3.43 6.16 -31.19
N THR A 58 3.50 6.81 -32.36
CA THR A 58 4.70 6.74 -33.20
C THR A 58 5.93 7.30 -32.50
N PRO A 59 7.15 6.95 -32.94
CA PRO A 59 8.37 7.49 -32.35
C PRO A 59 8.39 9.01 -32.26
N GLU A 60 7.87 9.72 -33.27
CA GLU A 60 7.80 11.17 -33.32
C GLU A 60 6.81 11.73 -32.28
N GLU A 61 5.65 11.09 -32.15
CA GLU A 61 4.65 11.50 -31.16
C GLU A 61 5.16 11.25 -29.73
N VAL A 62 5.79 10.10 -29.49
CA VAL A 62 6.39 9.79 -28.18
C VAL A 62 7.50 10.79 -27.85
N GLU A 63 8.39 11.11 -28.80
CA GLU A 63 9.45 12.10 -28.60
C GLU A 63 8.86 13.49 -28.29
N ARG A 64 7.82 13.89 -29.01
CA ARG A 64 7.11 15.15 -28.77
C ARG A 64 6.56 15.24 -27.34
N VAL A 65 5.95 14.17 -26.85
CA VAL A 65 5.31 14.12 -25.53
C VAL A 65 6.34 13.95 -24.42
N THR A 66 7.27 13.01 -24.57
CA THR A 66 8.19 12.60 -23.51
C THR A 66 9.49 13.36 -23.52
N GLY A 67 9.93 13.82 -24.68
CA GLY A 67 11.28 14.37 -24.92
C GLY A 67 12.36 13.29 -25.06
N ALA A 68 12.00 12.00 -25.04
CA ALA A 68 12.96 10.90 -25.23
C ALA A 68 13.09 10.59 -26.73
N PRO A 69 14.32 10.57 -27.31
CA PRO A 69 14.51 10.29 -28.72
C PRO A 69 14.00 8.93 -29.15
N GLY A 70 13.22 8.85 -30.22
CA GLY A 70 12.67 7.61 -30.73
C GLY A 70 13.74 6.56 -31.03
N SER A 71 14.90 6.98 -31.56
CA SER A 71 16.04 6.09 -31.80
C SER A 71 16.62 5.49 -30.51
N GLN A 72 16.58 6.21 -29.41
CA GLN A 72 17.00 5.69 -28.11
C GLN A 72 15.98 4.65 -27.60
N LEU A 73 14.69 4.92 -27.71
CA LEU A 73 13.66 3.98 -27.31
C LEU A 73 13.71 2.69 -28.14
N ARG A 74 14.08 2.78 -29.41
CA ARG A 74 14.30 1.58 -30.24
C ARG A 74 15.45 0.71 -29.69
N ARG A 75 16.56 1.31 -29.28
CA ARG A 75 17.68 0.55 -28.66
C ARG A 75 17.24 -0.13 -27.36
N VAL A 76 16.52 0.61 -26.51
CA VAL A 76 15.96 0.04 -25.26
C VAL A 76 15.04 -1.14 -25.57
N ALA A 77 14.10 -0.99 -26.48
CA ALA A 77 13.17 -2.03 -26.89
C ALA A 77 13.91 -3.28 -27.41
N GLN A 78 14.90 -3.07 -28.26
CA GLN A 78 15.73 -4.14 -28.83
C GLN A 78 16.56 -4.85 -27.73
N THR A 79 17.14 -4.09 -26.80
CA THR A 79 17.90 -4.67 -25.68
C THR A 79 17.00 -5.52 -24.79
N MET A 80 15.80 -5.03 -24.45
CA MET A 80 14.84 -5.79 -23.65
C MET A 80 14.35 -7.06 -24.37
N ALA A 81 14.11 -6.98 -25.67
CA ALA A 81 13.64 -8.12 -26.45
C ALA A 81 14.71 -9.21 -26.62
N ASN A 82 15.98 -8.81 -26.77
CA ASN A 82 17.08 -9.74 -27.01
C ASN A 82 17.65 -10.37 -25.74
N ASN A 83 17.39 -9.80 -24.56
CA ASN A 83 17.93 -10.25 -23.29
C ASN A 83 16.80 -10.68 -22.33
N ARG A 84 16.00 -11.64 -22.77
CA ARG A 84 14.94 -12.25 -21.95
C ARG A 84 15.47 -13.46 -21.19
N PRO A 85 14.99 -13.75 -19.97
CA PRO A 85 14.01 -12.97 -19.23
C PRO A 85 14.61 -11.69 -18.62
N GLY A 86 13.79 -10.63 -18.57
CA GLY A 86 14.17 -9.35 -17.97
C GLY A 86 13.16 -8.89 -16.92
N THR A 87 13.62 -8.12 -15.95
CA THR A 87 12.76 -7.59 -14.87
C THR A 87 12.60 -6.08 -15.00
N VAL A 88 11.37 -5.58 -14.90
CA VAL A 88 11.11 -4.14 -14.70
C VAL A 88 10.99 -3.87 -13.21
N ILE A 89 11.79 -2.93 -12.73
CA ILE A 89 11.83 -2.55 -11.31
C ILE A 89 11.43 -1.09 -11.18
N TRP A 90 10.53 -0.80 -10.25
CA TRP A 90 10.17 0.57 -9.90
C TRP A 90 9.90 0.73 -8.41
N CYS A 91 9.72 1.96 -7.98
CA CYS A 91 9.30 2.33 -6.63
C CYS A 91 8.34 3.52 -6.71
N MET A 92 8.34 4.39 -5.72
CA MET A 92 7.41 5.51 -5.59
C MET A 92 7.48 6.51 -6.77
N GLY A 93 8.63 6.63 -7.45
CA GLY A 93 8.77 7.47 -8.63
C GLY A 93 7.82 7.09 -9.79
N GLY A 94 7.44 5.81 -9.91
CA GLY A 94 6.44 5.34 -10.87
C GLY A 94 5.00 5.40 -10.35
N THR A 95 4.79 5.27 -9.03
CA THR A 95 3.45 5.14 -8.45
C THR A 95 2.87 6.42 -7.86
N GLN A 96 3.69 7.33 -7.34
CA GLN A 96 3.21 8.57 -6.71
C GLN A 96 2.89 9.67 -7.74
N HIS A 97 2.01 9.34 -8.68
CA HIS A 97 1.44 10.23 -9.68
C HIS A 97 -0.08 10.16 -9.65
N THR A 98 -0.75 11.20 -10.15
CA THR A 98 -2.20 11.20 -10.29
C THR A 98 -2.71 10.00 -11.10
N ASN A 99 -1.93 9.55 -12.10
CA ASN A 99 -2.19 8.38 -12.93
C ASN A 99 -1.32 7.16 -12.59
N GLY A 100 -0.80 7.05 -11.38
CA GLY A 100 0.12 5.99 -10.94
C GLY A 100 -0.37 4.56 -11.22
N ASN A 101 -1.67 4.32 -11.14
CA ASN A 101 -2.27 3.04 -11.52
C ASN A 101 -2.02 2.70 -13.02
N ASN A 102 -2.08 3.69 -13.90
CA ASN A 102 -1.83 3.47 -15.32
C ASN A 102 -0.34 3.26 -15.59
N ASN A 103 0.55 3.97 -14.87
CA ASN A 103 1.99 3.74 -14.96
C ASN A 103 2.33 2.29 -14.62
N THR A 104 1.86 1.80 -13.47
CA THR A 104 2.14 0.43 -13.03
C THR A 104 1.56 -0.63 -13.97
N ARG A 105 0.36 -0.38 -14.51
CA ARG A 105 -0.23 -1.25 -15.55
C ARG A 105 0.60 -1.27 -16.82
N ALA A 106 1.10 -0.12 -17.28
CA ALA A 106 1.94 -0.05 -18.48
C ALA A 106 3.24 -0.87 -18.32
N TYR A 107 3.88 -0.81 -17.15
CA TYR A 107 5.05 -1.65 -16.85
C TYR A 107 4.72 -3.15 -16.91
N CYS A 108 3.57 -3.55 -16.37
CA CYS A 108 3.11 -4.94 -16.45
C CYS A 108 2.80 -5.36 -17.90
N VAL A 109 2.15 -4.50 -18.68
CA VAL A 109 1.84 -4.76 -20.09
C VAL A 109 3.11 -4.99 -20.90
N LEU A 110 4.15 -4.18 -20.70
CA LEU A 110 5.45 -4.35 -21.34
C LEU A 110 6.05 -5.74 -21.04
N GLN A 111 5.99 -6.17 -19.79
CA GLN A 111 6.50 -7.48 -19.38
C GLN A 111 5.65 -8.64 -19.92
N LEU A 112 4.34 -8.46 -20.04
CA LEU A 112 3.45 -9.43 -20.68
C LEU A 112 3.72 -9.54 -22.20
N ALA A 113 3.99 -8.41 -22.86
CA ALA A 113 4.32 -8.42 -24.29
C ALA A 113 5.64 -9.16 -24.59
N LEU A 114 6.60 -9.09 -23.66
CA LEU A 114 7.90 -9.76 -23.78
C LEU A 114 7.92 -11.20 -23.25
N GLY A 115 6.81 -11.71 -22.69
CA GLY A 115 6.74 -13.06 -22.13
C GLY A 115 7.56 -13.27 -20.85
N ASN A 116 7.89 -12.18 -20.12
CA ASN A 116 8.75 -12.23 -18.95
C ASN A 116 8.04 -12.65 -17.66
N MET A 117 6.70 -12.76 -17.66
CA MET A 117 5.95 -13.08 -16.44
C MET A 117 5.95 -14.58 -16.14
N GLY A 118 6.20 -14.93 -14.89
CA GLY A 118 6.20 -16.32 -14.42
C GLY A 118 7.51 -17.08 -14.70
N THR A 119 8.56 -16.39 -15.11
CA THR A 119 9.90 -16.96 -15.36
C THR A 119 10.89 -16.40 -14.35
N SER A 120 11.76 -17.25 -13.80
CA SER A 120 12.81 -16.81 -12.87
C SER A 120 13.71 -15.76 -13.55
N GLY A 121 13.94 -14.63 -12.87
CA GLY A 121 14.67 -13.48 -13.40
C GLY A 121 13.82 -12.54 -14.27
N GLY A 122 12.56 -12.87 -14.51
CA GLY A 122 11.60 -12.03 -15.25
C GLY A 122 10.57 -11.35 -14.35
N GLY A 123 9.63 -10.66 -14.98
CA GLY A 123 8.47 -10.07 -14.31
C GLY A 123 8.66 -8.64 -13.85
N THR A 124 7.88 -8.27 -12.85
CA THR A 124 7.88 -6.94 -12.25
C THR A 124 8.27 -7.02 -10.78
N ASN A 125 9.07 -6.09 -10.31
CA ASN A 125 9.44 -6.00 -8.91
C ASN A 125 9.33 -4.56 -8.41
N ILE A 126 8.78 -4.40 -7.22
CA ILE A 126 8.59 -3.08 -6.59
C ILE A 126 9.56 -2.99 -5.40
N PHE A 127 10.56 -2.12 -5.50
CA PHE A 127 11.41 -1.80 -4.36
C PHE A 127 10.66 -0.84 -3.44
N ARG A 128 10.02 -1.40 -2.43
CA ARG A 128 9.30 -0.62 -1.42
C ARG A 128 10.31 0.11 -0.54
N GLY A 129 10.02 1.40 -0.22
CA GLY A 129 11.01 2.28 0.38
C GLY A 129 11.42 1.91 1.81
N HIS A 130 10.44 1.58 2.66
CA HIS A 130 10.68 1.19 4.04
C HIS A 130 10.75 -0.33 4.21
N ASP A 131 11.42 -0.76 5.26
CA ASP A 131 11.35 -2.12 5.74
C ASP A 131 9.91 -2.49 6.11
N ASN A 132 9.58 -3.75 5.95
CA ASN A 132 8.24 -4.31 6.22
C ASN A 132 7.05 -3.68 5.47
N VAL A 133 7.24 -2.85 4.44
CA VAL A 133 6.12 -2.38 3.61
C VAL A 133 5.40 -3.56 2.95
N GLN A 134 6.16 -4.58 2.52
CA GLN A 134 5.58 -5.81 1.97
C GLN A 134 4.72 -6.52 3.03
N GLY A 135 5.25 -6.73 4.23
CA GLY A 135 4.54 -7.41 5.31
C GLY A 135 3.31 -6.63 5.77
N ALA A 136 3.41 -5.33 5.96
CA ALA A 136 2.26 -4.48 6.30
C ALA A 136 1.15 -4.58 5.25
N THR A 137 1.50 -4.62 3.96
CA THR A 137 0.52 -4.78 2.87
C THR A 137 -0.07 -6.19 2.85
N ASP A 138 0.76 -7.22 3.04
CA ASP A 138 0.32 -8.62 3.07
C ASP A 138 -0.65 -8.89 4.22
N LEU A 139 -0.42 -8.25 5.36
CA LEU A 139 -1.25 -8.39 6.56
C LEU A 139 -2.45 -7.43 6.61
N GLY A 140 -2.66 -6.62 5.57
CA GLY A 140 -3.84 -5.78 5.44
C GLY A 140 -3.86 -4.54 6.33
N VAL A 141 -2.71 -3.99 6.69
CA VAL A 141 -2.62 -2.68 7.36
C VAL A 141 -2.90 -1.57 6.35
N LEU A 142 -4.08 -1.63 5.75
CA LEU A 142 -4.57 -0.74 4.69
C LEU A 142 -6.10 -0.60 4.82
N SER A 143 -6.63 0.57 4.50
CA SER A 143 -8.09 0.83 4.61
C SER A 143 -8.94 0.11 3.57
N HIS A 144 -8.36 -0.38 2.48
CA HIS A 144 -9.09 -0.92 1.32
C HIS A 144 -8.94 -2.44 1.14
N THR A 145 -8.31 -3.11 2.09
CA THR A 145 -8.12 -4.57 2.00
C THR A 145 -8.05 -5.21 3.38
N LEU A 146 -8.55 -6.43 3.46
CA LEU A 146 -8.32 -7.34 4.58
C LEU A 146 -6.99 -8.10 4.36
N PRO A 147 -6.44 -8.79 5.39
CA PRO A 147 -5.21 -9.53 5.24
C PRO A 147 -5.22 -10.45 4.01
N GLY A 148 -4.07 -10.63 3.36
CA GLY A 148 -3.93 -11.47 2.17
C GLY A 148 -4.47 -10.85 0.88
N TYR A 149 -4.60 -9.53 0.82
CA TYR A 149 -5.16 -8.80 -0.34
C TYR A 149 -6.62 -9.12 -0.62
N TYR A 150 -7.36 -9.63 0.35
CA TYR A 150 -8.81 -9.74 0.26
C TYR A 150 -9.38 -8.32 0.26
N GLY A 151 -10.24 -8.01 -0.70
CA GLY A 151 -10.95 -6.73 -0.72
C GLY A 151 -11.99 -6.64 0.40
N LEU A 152 -12.79 -5.58 0.39
CA LEU A 152 -13.83 -5.34 1.41
C LEU A 152 -15.21 -5.91 1.03
N ALA A 153 -15.29 -6.78 0.03
CA ALA A 153 -16.56 -7.39 -0.36
C ALA A 153 -17.09 -8.34 0.71
N ALA A 154 -18.40 -8.55 0.73
CA ALA A 154 -19.07 -9.39 1.74
C ALA A 154 -18.48 -10.80 1.89
N GLY A 155 -18.04 -11.42 0.78
CA GLY A 155 -17.37 -12.72 0.81
C GLY A 155 -16.02 -12.71 1.54
N ALA A 156 -15.25 -11.61 1.41
CA ALA A 156 -13.99 -11.44 2.11
C ALA A 156 -14.21 -11.26 3.63
N TRP A 157 -15.17 -10.44 4.00
CA TRP A 157 -15.56 -10.29 5.40
C TRP A 157 -16.07 -11.61 6.01
N GLY A 158 -16.89 -12.35 5.26
CA GLY A 158 -17.35 -13.67 5.70
C GLY A 158 -16.23 -14.71 5.82
N HIS A 159 -15.17 -14.60 5.00
CA HIS A 159 -13.99 -15.44 5.14
C HIS A 159 -13.23 -15.12 6.44
N TRP A 160 -12.92 -13.83 6.66
CA TRP A 160 -12.17 -13.42 7.84
C TRP A 160 -12.95 -13.56 9.13
N ALA A 161 -14.27 -13.34 9.14
CA ALA A 161 -15.11 -13.63 10.29
C ALA A 161 -14.97 -15.09 10.75
N ARG A 162 -14.93 -16.05 9.81
CA ARG A 162 -14.68 -17.47 10.13
C ARG A 162 -13.28 -17.74 10.67
N VAL A 163 -12.25 -17.06 10.13
CA VAL A 163 -10.85 -17.20 10.60
C VAL A 163 -10.70 -16.68 12.03
N TRP A 164 -11.32 -15.54 12.32
CA TRP A 164 -11.32 -14.91 13.65
C TRP A 164 -12.35 -15.55 14.61
N GLU A 165 -13.15 -16.49 14.12
CA GLU A 165 -14.24 -17.11 14.90
C GLU A 165 -15.23 -16.06 15.46
N GLU A 166 -15.47 -14.99 14.68
CA GLU A 166 -16.33 -13.87 15.07
C GLU A 166 -17.65 -13.88 14.33
N ASP A 167 -18.68 -13.33 14.99
CA ASP A 167 -20.00 -13.15 14.40
C ASP A 167 -19.97 -12.06 13.33
N LEU A 168 -20.34 -12.43 12.11
CA LEU A 168 -20.37 -11.49 10.98
C LEU A 168 -21.39 -10.36 11.18
N ASP A 169 -22.52 -10.63 11.86
CA ASP A 169 -23.53 -9.60 12.10
C ASP A 169 -23.08 -8.63 13.20
N TRP A 170 -22.32 -9.11 14.18
CA TRP A 170 -21.63 -8.22 15.12
C TRP A 170 -20.62 -7.35 14.40
N LEU A 171 -19.79 -7.90 13.50
CA LEU A 171 -18.84 -7.12 12.71
C LEU A 171 -19.55 -6.04 11.88
N LYS A 172 -20.66 -6.38 11.21
CA LYS A 172 -21.46 -5.41 10.46
C LYS A 172 -21.98 -4.28 11.34
N GLY A 173 -22.38 -4.60 12.56
CA GLY A 173 -22.88 -3.64 13.54
C GLY A 173 -21.84 -2.63 14.04
N GLN A 174 -20.55 -2.85 13.74
CA GLN A 174 -19.49 -1.89 14.08
C GLN A 174 -19.34 -0.77 13.05
N PHE A 175 -20.06 -0.82 11.93
CA PHE A 175 -19.96 0.15 10.84
C PHE A 175 -21.28 0.87 10.63
N ASP A 176 -21.20 2.17 10.38
CA ASP A 176 -22.38 2.97 10.02
C ASP A 176 -22.89 2.62 8.61
N VAL A 177 -24.14 2.93 8.40
CA VAL A 177 -24.81 2.88 7.09
C VAL A 177 -25.28 4.30 6.75
N ILE A 178 -24.80 4.84 5.65
CA ILE A 178 -25.22 6.15 5.14
C ILE A 178 -26.13 5.99 3.93
N LYS A 179 -26.69 7.08 3.45
CA LYS A 179 -27.44 7.11 2.18
C LYS A 179 -26.51 7.53 1.05
N ALA A 180 -26.47 6.72 0.00
CA ALA A 180 -25.81 7.08 -1.25
C ALA A 180 -26.61 8.15 -2.02
N PRO A 181 -26.02 8.86 -2.98
CA PRO A 181 -26.73 9.86 -3.79
C PRO A 181 -27.98 9.35 -4.52
N ASP A 182 -28.04 8.05 -4.81
CA ASP A 182 -29.20 7.38 -5.39
C ASP A 182 -30.29 6.96 -4.37
N GLY A 183 -30.11 7.32 -3.09
CA GLY A 183 -31.01 7.05 -1.99
C GLY A 183 -30.91 5.66 -1.38
N LYS A 184 -30.05 4.78 -1.91
CA LYS A 184 -29.85 3.43 -1.36
C LYS A 184 -28.96 3.46 -0.10
N ASP A 185 -29.08 2.40 0.68
CA ASP A 185 -28.19 2.17 1.81
C ASP A 185 -26.77 1.86 1.33
N LYS A 186 -25.80 2.54 1.92
CA LYS A 186 -24.37 2.39 1.67
C LYS A 186 -23.68 2.02 2.99
N PRO A 187 -23.47 0.71 3.25
CA PRO A 187 -22.74 0.27 4.45
C PRO A 187 -21.25 0.62 4.34
N LEU A 188 -20.73 1.37 5.31
CA LEU A 188 -19.32 1.80 5.31
C LEU A 188 -18.32 0.66 5.53
N MET A 189 -18.78 -0.51 5.98
CA MET A 189 -17.98 -1.74 6.05
C MET A 189 -17.33 -2.11 4.71
N TYR A 190 -17.92 -1.74 3.59
CA TYR A 190 -17.45 -2.07 2.24
C TYR A 190 -16.69 -0.92 1.57
N GLU A 191 -16.53 0.19 2.28
CA GLU A 191 -15.89 1.40 1.79
C GLU A 191 -14.46 1.56 2.30
N THR A 192 -13.65 2.28 1.55
CA THR A 192 -12.21 2.43 1.85
C THR A 192 -11.89 3.56 2.84
N GLY A 193 -12.90 4.30 3.28
CA GLY A 193 -12.72 5.47 4.13
C GLY A 193 -12.17 6.70 3.39
N ILE A 194 -11.70 7.67 4.14
CA ILE A 194 -11.16 8.93 3.62
C ILE A 194 -9.70 8.71 3.19
N PRO A 195 -9.31 9.07 1.95
CA PRO A 195 -7.91 9.00 1.52
C PRO A 195 -7.01 9.87 2.39
N VAL A 196 -5.78 9.43 2.61
CA VAL A 196 -4.80 10.18 3.41
C VAL A 196 -4.53 11.60 2.90
N SER A 197 -4.72 11.85 1.60
CA SER A 197 -4.63 13.21 1.02
C SER A 197 -5.80 14.13 1.39
N ARG A 198 -6.89 13.57 1.94
CA ARG A 198 -8.13 14.30 2.27
C ARG A 198 -8.56 14.22 3.74
N TRP A 199 -7.72 13.68 4.62
CA TRP A 199 -8.06 13.61 6.04
C TRP A 199 -8.31 15.00 6.65
N ILE A 200 -7.60 16.03 6.15
CA ILE A 200 -7.79 17.44 6.53
C ILE A 200 -9.22 17.88 6.23
N ASP A 201 -9.71 17.57 5.04
CA ASP A 201 -11.08 17.86 4.62
C ASP A 201 -12.08 17.08 5.51
N GLY A 202 -11.76 15.83 5.85
CA GLY A 202 -12.58 15.03 6.78
C GLY A 202 -12.77 15.65 8.16
N VAL A 203 -11.84 16.49 8.60
CA VAL A 203 -11.96 17.26 9.85
C VAL A 203 -12.70 18.60 9.63
N LEU A 204 -12.38 19.30 8.54
CA LEU A 204 -12.79 20.70 8.37
C LEU A 204 -14.10 20.88 7.59
N GLU A 205 -14.35 20.02 6.58
CA GLU A 205 -15.55 20.13 5.73
C GLU A 205 -16.79 19.48 6.35
N ASP A 206 -17.94 19.74 5.74
CA ASP A 206 -19.17 19.07 6.10
C ASP A 206 -19.15 17.60 5.71
N PRO A 207 -19.65 16.68 6.57
CA PRO A 207 -19.56 15.24 6.34
C PRO A 207 -20.17 14.78 5.01
N GLU A 208 -21.22 15.44 4.54
CA GLU A 208 -21.89 15.15 3.28
C GLU A 208 -20.95 15.30 2.07
N ASN A 209 -20.01 16.24 2.12
CA ASN A 209 -19.00 16.45 1.07
C ASN A 209 -17.92 15.35 1.05
N MET A 210 -17.89 14.55 2.11
CA MET A 210 -16.89 13.50 2.32
C MET A 210 -17.49 12.09 2.26
N ASP A 211 -18.79 11.94 1.99
CA ASP A 211 -19.50 10.65 2.08
C ASP A 211 -19.27 9.97 3.45
N GLN A 212 -19.33 10.76 4.53
CA GLN A 212 -19.11 10.28 5.89
C GLN A 212 -20.31 10.63 6.79
N PRO A 213 -20.59 9.82 7.83
CA PRO A 213 -21.67 10.11 8.76
C PRO A 213 -21.37 11.30 9.67
N ASN A 214 -20.09 11.56 9.95
CA ASN A 214 -19.63 12.60 10.86
C ASN A 214 -18.28 13.15 10.41
N LYS A 215 -17.88 14.31 10.94
CA LYS A 215 -16.51 14.82 10.85
C LYS A 215 -15.55 13.90 11.59
N VAL A 216 -14.29 13.87 11.14
CA VAL A 216 -13.23 13.22 11.89
C VAL A 216 -12.96 14.04 13.16
N ARG A 217 -13.19 13.44 14.31
CA ARG A 217 -13.06 14.08 15.63
C ARG A 217 -11.86 13.56 16.42
N ALA A 218 -11.41 12.35 16.13
CA ALA A 218 -10.26 11.73 16.77
C ALA A 218 -9.30 11.19 15.72
N MET A 219 -8.00 11.28 16.00
CA MET A 219 -6.95 10.76 15.13
C MET A 219 -5.89 10.03 15.93
N VAL A 220 -5.49 8.88 15.43
CA VAL A 220 -4.33 8.13 15.94
C VAL A 220 -3.26 8.14 14.84
N LEU A 221 -2.12 8.76 15.12
CA LEU A 221 -0.94 8.74 14.27
C LEU A 221 0.00 7.66 14.83
N TRP A 222 0.09 6.55 14.12
CA TRP A 222 0.86 5.40 14.56
C TRP A 222 2.09 5.22 13.68
N GLY A 223 3.27 5.56 14.22
CA GLY A 223 4.51 5.55 13.47
C GLY A 223 4.47 6.46 12.21
N HIS A 224 3.74 7.59 12.27
CA HIS A 224 3.48 8.44 11.12
C HIS A 224 3.70 9.91 11.44
N ALA A 225 4.49 10.60 10.60
CA ALA A 225 4.72 12.04 10.68
C ALA A 225 4.10 12.74 9.47
N PRO A 226 2.89 13.34 9.60
CA PRO A 226 2.15 13.93 8.49
C PRO A 226 2.80 15.18 7.89
N ASN A 227 3.79 15.79 8.54
CA ASN A 227 4.51 16.95 8.06
C ASN A 227 5.23 16.73 6.71
N SER A 228 5.42 15.47 6.30
CA SER A 228 5.94 15.13 4.97
C SER A 228 4.88 15.18 3.86
N GLN A 229 3.63 15.43 4.21
CA GLN A 229 2.53 15.55 3.27
C GLN A 229 2.32 17.00 2.83
N THR A 230 1.41 17.20 1.88
CA THR A 230 1.01 18.53 1.39
C THR A 230 0.08 19.25 2.36
N ARG A 231 -0.17 20.55 2.15
CA ARG A 231 -1.16 21.34 2.88
C ARG A 231 -0.80 21.59 4.36
N GLY A 232 0.48 21.82 4.67
CA GLY A 232 0.98 22.00 6.03
C GLY A 232 0.21 23.03 6.90
N PRO A 233 -0.12 24.26 6.43
CA PRO A 233 -0.90 25.21 7.21
C PRO A 233 -2.31 24.72 7.57
N GLU A 234 -3.01 24.11 6.61
CA GLU A 234 -4.35 23.56 6.84
C GLU A 234 -4.32 22.34 7.76
N MET A 235 -3.24 21.57 7.71
CA MET A 235 -3.00 20.44 8.59
C MET A 235 -2.95 20.86 10.07
N LYS A 236 -2.25 21.96 10.37
CA LYS A 236 -2.26 22.54 11.72
C LYS A 236 -3.69 22.87 12.16
N THR A 237 -4.43 23.59 11.33
CA THR A 237 -5.83 23.93 11.61
C THR A 237 -6.70 22.69 11.84
N ALA A 238 -6.52 21.64 11.02
CA ALA A 238 -7.26 20.39 11.21
C ALA A 238 -6.91 19.72 12.54
N MET A 239 -5.63 19.62 12.90
CA MET A 239 -5.22 19.08 14.20
C MET A 239 -5.78 19.85 15.39
N GLU A 240 -5.91 21.17 15.28
CA GLU A 240 -6.49 22.03 16.31
C GLU A 240 -8.01 21.83 16.46
N ASN A 241 -8.69 21.32 15.43
CA ASN A 241 -10.13 21.06 15.45
C ASN A 241 -10.49 19.61 15.83
N LEU A 242 -9.52 18.73 16.11
CA LEU A 242 -9.79 17.40 16.65
C LEU A 242 -10.18 17.49 18.13
N ASP A 243 -11.05 16.59 18.59
CA ASP A 243 -11.29 16.41 20.02
C ASP A 243 -10.15 15.65 20.68
N MET A 244 -9.57 14.67 19.97
CA MET A 244 -8.50 13.84 20.49
C MET A 244 -7.45 13.58 19.41
N LEU A 245 -6.18 13.70 19.79
CA LEU A 245 -5.03 13.31 19.00
C LEU A 245 -4.15 12.35 19.81
N VAL A 246 -3.93 11.16 19.28
CA VAL A 246 -3.01 10.18 19.88
C VAL A 246 -1.83 9.99 18.93
N VAL A 247 -0.61 10.10 19.46
CA VAL A 247 0.63 9.85 18.71
C VAL A 247 1.34 8.68 19.35
N VAL A 248 1.50 7.61 18.59
CA VAL A 248 2.24 6.40 18.99
C VAL A 248 3.51 6.37 18.17
N ASP A 249 4.64 6.62 18.82
CA ASP A 249 5.93 6.75 18.15
C ASP A 249 7.07 6.53 19.14
N PRO A 250 8.22 5.95 18.75
CA PRO A 250 9.41 5.86 19.60
C PRO A 250 9.97 7.23 20.03
N TYR A 251 9.70 8.28 19.25
CA TYR A 251 10.15 9.64 19.51
C TYR A 251 9.01 10.64 19.41
N PRO A 252 9.04 11.75 20.18
CA PRO A 252 8.12 12.87 19.97
C PRO A 252 8.42 13.53 18.63
N THR A 253 7.73 13.11 17.60
CA THR A 253 7.87 13.62 16.22
C THR A 253 7.16 14.96 16.05
N VAL A 254 7.29 15.55 14.86
CA VAL A 254 6.57 16.77 14.48
C VAL A 254 5.05 16.62 14.66
N SER A 255 4.53 15.41 14.54
CA SER A 255 3.11 15.10 14.80
C SER A 255 2.64 15.53 16.19
N ALA A 256 3.52 15.48 17.18
CA ALA A 256 3.21 15.84 18.56
C ALA A 256 3.21 17.35 18.81
N VAL A 257 3.83 18.14 17.94
CA VAL A 257 4.06 19.59 18.16
C VAL A 257 3.60 20.48 16.98
N MET A 258 2.92 19.92 16.01
CA MET A 258 2.45 20.62 14.80
C MET A 258 1.18 21.47 15.06
N HIS A 259 0.78 21.62 16.31
CA HIS A 259 -0.40 22.33 16.77
C HIS A 259 -0.12 23.03 18.11
N ASP A 260 -0.97 23.96 18.49
CA ASP A 260 -0.86 24.71 19.75
C ASP A 260 -1.78 24.15 20.86
N ARG A 261 -2.28 22.91 20.72
CA ARG A 261 -3.18 22.27 21.69
C ARG A 261 -2.45 21.94 22.99
N THR A 262 -3.16 22.14 24.11
CA THR A 262 -2.69 21.79 25.45
C THR A 262 -3.51 20.69 26.12
N ASP A 263 -4.60 20.26 25.46
CA ASP A 263 -5.52 19.22 25.92
C ASP A 263 -5.89 18.24 24.80
N GLY A 264 -6.40 17.07 25.17
CA GLY A 264 -6.82 16.04 24.21
C GLY A 264 -5.68 15.48 23.34
N VAL A 265 -4.41 15.64 23.76
CA VAL A 265 -3.23 15.12 23.07
C VAL A 265 -2.55 14.10 23.95
N TYR A 266 -2.34 12.90 23.41
CA TYR A 266 -1.73 11.78 24.12
C TYR A 266 -0.52 11.28 23.35
N LEU A 267 0.64 11.21 23.98
CA LEU A 267 1.86 10.63 23.45
C LEU A 267 2.07 9.28 24.09
N LEU A 268 2.04 8.22 23.30
CA LEU A 268 2.28 6.85 23.74
C LEU A 268 3.64 6.40 23.19
N PRO A 269 4.64 6.19 24.06
CA PRO A 269 5.96 5.79 23.60
C PRO A 269 5.94 4.34 23.11
N ALA A 270 6.25 4.14 21.82
CA ALA A 270 6.39 2.82 21.23
C ALA A 270 7.82 2.30 21.37
N ALA A 271 7.97 1.01 21.54
CA ALA A 271 9.26 0.34 21.50
C ALA A 271 9.84 0.36 20.09
N THR A 272 11.16 0.42 19.99
CA THR A 272 11.88 0.30 18.73
C THR A 272 11.93 -1.15 18.25
N GLN A 273 12.34 -1.35 17.00
CA GLN A 273 12.52 -2.70 16.43
C GLN A 273 13.55 -3.57 17.16
N PHE A 274 14.45 -2.99 17.97
CA PHE A 274 15.44 -3.73 18.77
C PHE A 274 14.89 -4.17 20.12
N GLU A 275 13.81 -3.58 20.55
CA GLU A 275 13.16 -3.78 21.85
C GLU A 275 11.94 -4.72 21.76
N THR A 276 11.68 -5.26 20.59
CA THR A 276 10.59 -6.21 20.35
C THR A 276 11.02 -7.32 19.40
N ARG A 277 10.35 -8.44 19.46
CA ARG A 277 10.53 -9.56 18.51
C ARG A 277 9.43 -9.55 17.47
N GLY A 278 9.66 -10.21 16.35
CA GLY A 278 8.68 -10.29 15.29
C GLY A 278 9.30 -10.52 13.92
N SER A 279 8.53 -10.26 12.87
CA SER A 279 9.00 -10.47 11.52
C SER A 279 8.92 -9.21 10.67
N VAL A 280 9.76 -9.15 9.65
CA VAL A 280 9.65 -8.21 8.53
C VAL A 280 9.65 -8.97 7.24
N THR A 281 8.87 -8.53 6.26
CA THR A 281 8.82 -9.14 4.94
C THR A 281 9.47 -8.20 3.93
N ALA A 282 10.51 -8.66 3.27
CA ALA A 282 11.19 -7.92 2.22
C ALA A 282 10.36 -7.90 0.91
N SER A 283 10.70 -7.00 -0.02
CA SER A 283 9.99 -6.84 -1.30
C SER A 283 9.99 -8.11 -2.17
N ASN A 284 10.92 -9.02 -1.97
CA ASN A 284 10.95 -10.34 -2.62
C ASN A 284 10.09 -11.40 -1.90
N ARG A 285 9.32 -10.99 -0.88
CA ARG A 285 8.48 -11.84 -0.01
C ARG A 285 9.23 -12.82 0.88
N SER A 286 10.51 -12.61 1.11
CA SER A 286 11.23 -13.32 2.17
C SER A 286 10.84 -12.74 3.52
N LEU A 287 10.19 -13.55 4.35
CA LEU A 287 9.91 -13.21 5.73
C LEU A 287 11.16 -13.44 6.56
N GLN A 288 11.58 -12.44 7.30
CA GLN A 288 12.76 -12.46 8.15
C GLN A 288 12.31 -12.28 9.61
N TRP A 289 12.59 -13.27 10.44
CA TRP A 289 12.34 -13.19 11.86
C TRP A 289 13.47 -12.46 12.56
N ARG A 290 13.16 -11.74 13.60
CA ARG A 290 14.12 -11.11 14.49
C ARG A 290 13.74 -11.32 15.94
N ASP A 291 14.71 -11.51 16.79
CA ASP A 291 14.54 -11.56 18.23
C ASP A 291 14.81 -10.19 18.87
N LYS A 292 14.24 -9.99 20.04
CA LYS A 292 14.50 -8.83 20.87
C LYS A 292 15.96 -8.79 21.29
N VAL A 293 16.60 -7.63 21.18
CA VAL A 293 18.02 -7.43 21.55
C VAL A 293 18.14 -6.97 23.00
N PHE A 294 17.25 -6.10 23.46
CA PHE A 294 17.16 -5.59 24.83
C PHE A 294 15.71 -5.22 25.16
N ASP A 295 15.44 -5.06 26.44
CA ASP A 295 14.10 -4.72 26.92
C ASP A 295 13.72 -3.28 26.54
N PRO A 296 12.42 -2.98 26.35
CA PRO A 296 11.94 -1.63 26.11
C PRO A 296 12.46 -0.63 27.13
N LEU A 297 12.89 0.52 26.66
CA LEU A 297 13.43 1.57 27.51
C LEU A 297 12.31 2.45 28.05
N PHE A 298 12.45 2.88 29.31
CA PHE A 298 11.52 3.77 30.00
C PHE A 298 10.08 3.18 30.03
N GLU A 299 9.10 3.94 29.60
CA GLU A 299 7.68 3.54 29.56
C GLU A 299 7.26 3.04 28.16
N SER A 300 8.22 2.83 27.25
CA SER A 300 7.88 2.37 25.89
C SER A 300 7.38 0.92 25.91
N LEU A 301 6.40 0.66 25.04
CA LEU A 301 5.79 -0.66 24.88
C LEU A 301 5.80 -1.07 23.40
N PRO A 302 5.94 -2.36 23.11
CA PRO A 302 5.70 -2.89 21.76
C PRO A 302 4.31 -2.53 21.25
N ASP A 303 4.18 -2.28 19.95
CA ASP A 303 2.93 -1.86 19.32
C ASP A 303 1.76 -2.82 19.62
N HIS A 304 1.99 -4.12 19.56
CA HIS A 304 0.96 -5.13 19.85
C HIS A 304 0.52 -5.12 21.33
N VAL A 305 1.41 -4.75 22.25
CA VAL A 305 1.06 -4.58 23.68
C VAL A 305 0.21 -3.33 23.87
N ILE A 306 0.55 -2.22 23.20
CA ILE A 306 -0.28 -1.00 23.22
C ILE A 306 -1.68 -1.31 22.69
N MET A 307 -1.79 -2.05 21.58
CA MET A 307 -3.08 -2.48 21.01
C MET A 307 -3.87 -3.36 21.99
N ALA A 308 -3.21 -4.31 22.64
CA ALA A 308 -3.87 -5.19 23.62
C ALA A 308 -4.41 -4.41 24.82
N LYS A 309 -3.63 -3.48 25.35
CA LYS A 309 -4.05 -2.61 26.47
C LYS A 309 -5.23 -1.71 26.07
N LEU A 310 -5.24 -1.18 24.85
CA LEU A 310 -6.38 -0.43 24.31
C LEU A 310 -7.61 -1.33 24.17
N ALA A 311 -7.48 -2.52 23.59
CA ALA A 311 -8.57 -3.48 23.46
C ALA A 311 -9.17 -3.87 24.81
N THR A 312 -8.32 -4.07 25.85
CA THR A 312 -8.78 -4.32 27.23
C THR A 312 -9.58 -3.13 27.78
N LYS A 313 -9.09 -1.91 27.58
CA LYS A 313 -9.78 -0.70 28.03
C LYS A 313 -11.14 -0.48 27.35
N PHE A 314 -11.25 -0.87 26.08
CA PHE A 314 -12.52 -0.84 25.33
C PHE A 314 -13.44 -2.02 25.62
N GLY A 315 -12.98 -3.04 26.35
CA GLY A 315 -13.75 -4.24 26.63
C GLY A 315 -13.83 -5.23 25.44
N TRP A 316 -12.87 -5.17 24.53
CA TRP A 316 -12.82 -6.00 23.33
C TRP A 316 -11.77 -7.10 23.37
N ALA A 317 -10.94 -7.16 24.39
CA ALA A 317 -9.81 -8.08 24.46
C ALA A 317 -10.21 -9.55 24.28
N ASP A 318 -11.28 -9.99 24.92
CA ASP A 318 -11.78 -11.38 24.83
C ASP A 318 -12.21 -11.77 23.39
N ARG A 319 -12.60 -10.79 22.58
CA ARG A 319 -12.94 -11.00 21.19
C ARG A 319 -11.71 -10.99 20.29
N PHE A 320 -10.84 -10.00 20.47
CA PHE A 320 -9.69 -9.78 19.59
C PHE A 320 -8.57 -10.79 19.80
N PHE A 321 -8.42 -11.27 21.04
CA PHE A 321 -7.36 -12.20 21.41
C PHE A 321 -7.88 -13.61 21.77
N ARG A 322 -9.06 -14.00 21.30
CA ARG A 322 -9.70 -15.29 21.58
C ARG A 322 -8.79 -16.49 21.31
N ASN A 323 -8.03 -16.48 20.23
CA ASN A 323 -7.17 -17.55 19.77
C ASN A 323 -5.68 -17.24 19.98
N ILE A 324 -5.36 -16.23 20.77
CA ILE A 324 -4.01 -15.70 20.99
C ILE A 324 -3.73 -15.77 22.48
N ALA A 325 -2.68 -16.50 22.86
CA ALA A 325 -2.26 -16.58 24.24
C ALA A 325 -1.76 -15.21 24.72
N MET A 326 -2.15 -14.85 25.94
CA MET A 326 -1.67 -13.67 26.63
C MET A 326 -0.75 -14.11 27.78
N ASP A 327 0.34 -13.40 28.01
CA ASP A 327 1.19 -13.64 29.17
C ASP A 327 0.68 -12.92 30.43
N ALA A 328 1.45 -12.99 31.52
CA ALA A 328 1.07 -12.38 32.79
C ALA A 328 1.07 -10.84 32.79
N GLU A 329 1.70 -10.23 31.79
CA GLU A 329 1.81 -8.77 31.60
C GLU A 329 0.84 -8.25 30.50
N ASP A 330 -0.10 -9.10 30.10
CA ASP A 330 -1.05 -8.83 29.00
C ASP A 330 -0.37 -8.63 27.62
N GLU A 331 0.80 -9.23 27.39
CA GLU A 331 1.44 -9.25 26.08
C GLU A 331 0.87 -10.40 25.23
N PRO A 332 0.30 -10.10 24.06
CA PRO A 332 -0.20 -11.14 23.16
C PRO A 332 0.96 -11.89 22.48
N ASN A 333 0.83 -13.21 22.40
CA ASN A 333 1.80 -14.06 21.74
C ASN A 333 1.84 -13.79 20.22
N ILE A 334 2.95 -13.27 19.73
CA ILE A 334 3.10 -12.84 18.33
C ILE A 334 3.13 -14.01 17.36
N GLU A 335 3.58 -15.19 17.76
CA GLU A 335 3.50 -16.39 16.94
C GLU A 335 2.04 -16.83 16.74
N ASP A 336 1.19 -16.69 17.76
CA ASP A 336 -0.24 -17.01 17.64
C ASP A 336 -0.93 -16.01 16.73
N ILE A 337 -0.61 -14.70 16.81
CA ILE A 337 -1.09 -13.69 15.86
C ILE A 337 -0.71 -14.09 14.42
N THR A 338 0.53 -14.47 14.20
CA THR A 338 1.01 -14.89 12.87
C THR A 338 0.30 -16.15 12.41
N ARG A 339 0.09 -17.15 13.27
CA ARG A 339 -0.63 -18.38 12.94
C ARG A 339 -2.09 -18.12 12.62
N GLU A 340 -2.76 -17.23 13.38
CA GLU A 340 -4.14 -16.87 13.11
C GLU A 340 -4.28 -16.22 11.73
N LEU A 341 -3.45 -15.23 11.42
CA LEU A 341 -3.44 -14.60 10.11
C LEU A 341 -3.16 -15.63 9.00
N ASN A 342 -2.17 -16.48 9.19
CA ASN A 342 -1.78 -17.47 8.16
C ASN A 342 -2.88 -18.50 7.87
N ARG A 343 -3.76 -18.79 8.82
CA ARG A 343 -4.95 -19.66 8.57
C ARG A 343 -5.88 -19.07 7.50
N GLY A 344 -5.91 -17.74 7.37
CA GLY A 344 -6.75 -17.04 6.39
C GLY A 344 -6.05 -16.61 5.10
N LEU A 345 -4.72 -16.64 5.05
CA LEU A 345 -3.91 -16.13 3.94
C LEU A 345 -3.77 -17.15 2.79
N TRP A 346 -4.86 -17.56 2.17
CA TRP A 346 -4.81 -18.57 1.10
C TRP A 346 -4.18 -18.06 -0.20
N THR A 347 -4.09 -16.73 -0.38
CA THR A 347 -3.51 -16.10 -1.56
C THR A 347 -2.00 -15.99 -1.51
N ILE A 348 -1.43 -15.84 -0.32
CA ILE A 348 0.00 -15.54 -0.10
C ILE A 348 0.63 -16.34 1.03
N GLY A 349 -0.05 -17.31 1.61
CA GLY A 349 0.32 -18.04 2.83
C GLY A 349 1.82 -18.13 3.13
N TYR A 350 2.17 -17.93 4.39
CA TYR A 350 3.53 -18.12 4.88
C TYR A 350 3.73 -19.59 5.27
N THR A 351 4.85 -20.18 4.86
CA THR A 351 5.23 -21.55 5.17
C THR A 351 6.49 -21.60 6.00
#